data_5774cf4954c04ba636908e19e9193739
#
_entry.id   5774cf4954c04ba636908e19e9193739
#
_cell.length_a   1.000
_cell.length_b   1.000
_cell.length_c   1.000
_cell.angle_alpha   90.00
_cell.angle_beta   90.00
_cell.angle_gamma   90.00
#
_symmetry.space_group_name_H-M   'P 1'
#
loop_
_entity.id
_entity.type
_entity.pdbx_description
1 polymer ?
#
loop_
_entity_poly.entity_id
_entity_poly.type
_entity_poly.pdbx_seq_one_letter_code
_entity_poly.pdbx_strand_id
1 'polypeptide(L)'
;MFDRPIRRLSAFLLAFLFAVTGVLISSPVTPAQAATTVSPAGTYEDSSPNIVYTGTWSKLTSSGSSGGSIRHTSSTTASATLTFTGASITWYTWNSPTAGIVNVIVDGKTVATVDNYAPSSVTGVVGYQADVGPGTHTIKIVGSGQKNAKSSSRITHMDSFVVGEVRSVPSLDTPGRIAECPDATTTVSTPAELTAALGSAQPGSVIRLNDGVYTGEFTLQVFGTADQPVWLCGGRGAVLQTGSVNTGLALRVHFSTFVHVAGFSVNTSLQGVMVKNSRDVTVSDLAVSNIGYEGIHLYSQTTDSAVQYNVISRTGVRDVAYGEGVYIGTSQRRWSEVTAGQPDKSDRNKIIMNTISDTGAEHIEAKEGTTGGIIGGNTLTGSLPGSRSLGWVLVTGNDWTVAYNDGSDAVEHAYSSMVWSNWGYDNEFFANTGTANSSGYGVWVHDKNRRVKVACDNDITSSGSGLTNVFCSP
;
A
#
# COMPACT_ATOMS: atom_id res chain seq x y z
N MET A 1 21.05 -70.62 12.83
CA MET A 1 21.00 -71.75 13.83
C MET A 1 19.86 -71.43 14.78
N PHE A 2 18.78 -72.29 14.71
CA PHE A 2 17.64 -72.42 15.63
C PHE A 2 16.70 -71.20 15.75
N ASP A 3 15.50 -71.23 15.38
CA ASP A 3 14.37 -72.20 15.17
C ASP A 3 13.17 -71.70 16.01
N ARG A 4 12.03 -71.79 15.40
CA ARG A 4 10.67 -71.43 15.85
C ARG A 4 10.20 -72.23 17.07
N PRO A 5 8.99 -71.98 17.69
CA PRO A 5 7.74 -72.15 16.96
C PRO A 5 6.54 -71.24 17.37
N ILE A 6 5.59 -71.20 16.46
CA ILE A 6 4.19 -70.82 16.47
C ILE A 6 3.35 -71.52 17.53
N ARG A 7 2.44 -70.87 18.22
CA ARG A 7 1.23 -71.47 18.76
C ARG A 7 -0.02 -70.73 18.37
N ARG A 8 -0.86 -71.38 17.60
CA ARG A 8 -2.27 -71.06 17.36
C ARG A 8 -3.07 -71.45 18.63
N LEU A 9 -4.06 -70.62 18.98
CA LEU A 9 -5.19 -71.03 19.78
C LEU A 9 -6.50 -70.61 19.12
N SER A 10 -7.35 -71.61 19.06
CA SER A 10 -8.61 -71.72 18.31
C SER A 10 -9.75 -71.01 19.00
N ALA A 11 -10.72 -70.65 18.15
CA ALA A 11 -11.99 -70.01 18.45
C ALA A 11 -12.91 -70.87 19.35
N PHE A 12 -13.68 -70.20 20.18
CA PHE A 12 -14.98 -70.69 20.64
C PHE A 12 -16.03 -69.60 20.38
N LEU A 13 -16.95 -69.95 19.51
CA LEU A 13 -18.15 -69.14 19.19
C LEU A 13 -19.18 -69.49 20.29
N LEU A 14 -19.64 -68.42 21.00
CA LEU A 14 -20.85 -68.56 21.82
C LEU A 14 -21.85 -67.54 21.33
N ALA A 15 -22.87 -67.97 20.65
CA ALA A 15 -23.99 -67.13 20.19
C ALA A 15 -24.94 -66.89 21.36
N PHE A 16 -25.08 -65.58 21.73
CA PHE A 16 -26.20 -65.16 22.58
C PHE A 16 -27.18 -64.35 21.72
N LEU A 17 -28.35 -64.90 21.58
CA LEU A 17 -29.50 -64.29 20.93
C LEU A 17 -30.15 -63.33 21.94
N PHE A 18 -29.94 -61.98 21.73
CA PHE A 18 -30.76 -60.97 22.38
C PHE A 18 -31.77 -60.38 21.38
N ALA A 19 -33.03 -60.64 21.68
CA ALA A 19 -34.13 -59.97 21.01
C ALA A 19 -34.17 -58.52 21.49
N VAL A 20 -33.76 -57.58 20.62
CA VAL A 20 -33.91 -56.14 20.87
C VAL A 20 -35.19 -55.70 20.16
N THR A 21 -36.22 -55.39 20.94
CA THR A 21 -37.42 -54.67 20.49
C THR A 21 -36.97 -53.26 20.12
N GLY A 22 -36.92 -52.97 18.81
CA GLY A 22 -36.55 -51.64 18.29
C GLY A 22 -37.66 -50.62 18.57
N VAL A 23 -37.38 -49.70 19.47
CA VAL A 23 -38.12 -48.44 19.53
C VAL A 23 -37.51 -47.51 18.47
N LEU A 24 -38.23 -47.28 17.39
CA LEU A 24 -37.90 -46.26 16.38
C LEU A 24 -38.05 -44.87 17.02
N ILE A 25 -36.94 -44.32 17.53
CA ILE A 25 -36.86 -42.90 17.88
C ILE A 25 -36.64 -42.17 16.56
N SER A 26 -37.69 -41.59 15.98
CA SER A 26 -37.58 -40.65 14.89
C SER A 26 -36.92 -39.37 15.42
N SER A 27 -35.63 -39.19 15.18
CA SER A 27 -34.98 -37.89 15.40
C SER A 27 -35.64 -36.86 14.47
N PRO A 28 -35.99 -35.68 14.97
CA PRO A 28 -36.51 -34.63 14.09
C PRO A 28 -35.38 -34.25 13.11
N VAL A 29 -35.67 -34.40 11.83
CA VAL A 29 -34.83 -33.88 10.77
C VAL A 29 -34.90 -32.37 10.88
N THR A 30 -33.93 -31.73 11.48
CA THR A 30 -33.73 -30.29 11.38
C THR A 30 -33.58 -29.95 9.88
N PRO A 31 -34.39 -29.02 9.31
CA PRO A 31 -34.22 -28.64 7.93
C PRO A 31 -32.75 -28.15 7.77
N ALA A 32 -32.06 -28.69 6.78
CA ALA A 32 -30.74 -28.24 6.43
C ALA A 32 -30.83 -26.74 6.15
N GLN A 33 -30.16 -25.95 6.98
CA GLN A 33 -30.02 -24.51 6.75
C GLN A 33 -29.26 -24.40 5.43
N ALA A 34 -29.88 -23.75 4.43
CA ALA A 34 -29.23 -23.52 3.15
C ALA A 34 -27.85 -22.90 3.41
N ALA A 35 -26.80 -23.51 2.88
CA ALA A 35 -25.46 -23.00 3.03
C ALA A 35 -25.44 -21.55 2.51
N THR A 36 -25.18 -20.62 3.37
CA THR A 36 -25.08 -19.20 3.00
C THR A 36 -23.84 -19.08 2.12
N THR A 37 -24.02 -18.72 0.86
CA THR A 37 -22.91 -18.47 -0.05
C THR A 37 -22.13 -17.27 0.48
N VAL A 38 -20.86 -17.48 0.80
CA VAL A 38 -19.95 -16.40 1.22
C VAL A 38 -19.42 -15.71 -0.02
N SER A 39 -19.62 -14.41 -0.10
CA SER A 39 -19.30 -13.57 -1.25
C SER A 39 -17.89 -13.00 -1.10
N PRO A 40 -16.96 -13.17 -2.06
CA PRO A 40 -15.65 -12.53 -2.01
C PRO A 40 -15.76 -11.00 -2.21
N ALA A 41 -14.64 -10.31 -2.20
CA ALA A 41 -14.59 -8.89 -2.56
C ALA A 41 -15.17 -8.64 -3.96
N GLY A 42 -15.91 -7.54 -4.11
CA GLY A 42 -16.60 -7.19 -5.35
C GLY A 42 -17.88 -6.40 -5.14
N THR A 43 -18.53 -6.05 -6.23
CA THR A 43 -19.83 -5.32 -6.22
C THR A 43 -21.00 -6.32 -6.34
N TYR A 44 -21.94 -6.19 -5.44
CA TYR A 44 -23.16 -7.00 -5.38
C TYR A 44 -24.38 -6.10 -5.59
N GLU A 45 -24.86 -6.08 -6.82
CA GLU A 45 -26.02 -5.30 -7.25
C GLU A 45 -27.31 -5.80 -6.59
N ASP A 46 -28.37 -4.97 -6.59
CA ASP A 46 -29.71 -5.30 -6.08
C ASP A 46 -30.26 -6.62 -6.62
N SER A 47 -29.82 -7.05 -7.78
CA SER A 47 -30.21 -8.30 -8.45
C SER A 47 -29.30 -9.49 -8.15
N SER A 48 -28.23 -9.29 -7.39
CA SER A 48 -27.27 -10.36 -7.08
C SER A 48 -27.91 -11.53 -6.33
N PRO A 49 -27.67 -12.79 -6.75
CA PRO A 49 -28.19 -13.97 -6.04
C PRO A 49 -27.53 -14.15 -4.66
N ASN A 50 -26.44 -13.46 -4.39
CA ASN A 50 -25.74 -13.54 -3.10
C ASN A 50 -26.39 -12.68 -2.02
N ILE A 51 -27.26 -11.73 -2.41
CA ILE A 51 -28.05 -10.95 -1.45
C ILE A 51 -29.30 -11.71 -1.08
N VAL A 52 -29.40 -12.09 0.18
CA VAL A 52 -30.58 -12.78 0.74
C VAL A 52 -31.62 -11.74 1.14
N TYR A 53 -32.72 -11.69 0.41
CA TYR A 53 -33.88 -10.86 0.71
C TYR A 53 -34.91 -11.62 1.56
N THR A 54 -35.39 -10.96 2.61
CA THR A 54 -36.58 -11.43 3.36
C THR A 54 -37.71 -10.44 3.20
N GLY A 55 -38.96 -10.93 3.26
CA GLY A 55 -40.14 -10.11 3.03
C GLY A 55 -40.31 -9.73 1.55
N THR A 56 -41.18 -8.73 1.30
CA THR A 56 -41.55 -8.30 -0.07
C THR A 56 -40.73 -7.09 -0.48
N TRP A 57 -40.04 -7.21 -1.60
CA TRP A 57 -39.28 -6.14 -2.26
C TRP A 57 -39.75 -5.95 -3.69
N SER A 58 -39.89 -4.72 -4.11
CA SER A 58 -40.23 -4.33 -5.49
C SER A 58 -38.95 -3.85 -6.19
N LYS A 59 -38.84 -4.13 -7.50
CA LYS A 59 -37.73 -3.67 -8.34
C LYS A 59 -38.15 -2.43 -9.12
N LEU A 60 -37.24 -1.45 -9.21
CA LEU A 60 -37.38 -0.25 -10.03
C LEU A 60 -36.17 -0.11 -10.94
N THR A 61 -36.36 0.08 -12.24
CA THR A 61 -35.31 0.38 -13.20
C THR A 61 -34.91 1.84 -13.10
N SER A 62 -33.63 2.12 -13.04
CA SER A 62 -33.05 3.47 -12.93
C SER A 62 -31.66 3.53 -13.52
N SER A 63 -31.47 4.43 -14.48
CA SER A 63 -30.14 4.66 -15.09
C SER A 63 -29.14 5.34 -14.14
N GLY A 64 -29.60 5.88 -13.03
CA GLY A 64 -28.75 6.51 -12.01
C GLY A 64 -28.36 5.56 -10.89
N SER A 65 -28.82 4.31 -10.88
CA SER A 65 -28.46 3.27 -9.92
C SER A 65 -27.37 2.37 -10.48
N SER A 66 -26.57 1.81 -9.59
CA SER A 66 -25.61 0.76 -9.94
C SER A 66 -26.35 -0.42 -10.58
N GLY A 67 -25.79 -1.07 -11.59
CA GLY A 67 -26.47 -2.15 -12.31
C GLY A 67 -27.78 -1.77 -13.03
N GLY A 68 -28.17 -0.49 -13.04
CA GLY A 68 -29.36 0.02 -13.75
C GLY A 68 -30.71 -0.27 -13.06
N SER A 69 -30.71 -0.72 -11.82
CA SER A 69 -31.93 -1.00 -11.04
C SER A 69 -31.72 -0.85 -9.54
N ILE A 70 -32.81 -0.76 -8.80
CA ILE A 70 -32.82 -0.71 -7.34
C ILE A 70 -33.99 -1.51 -6.79
N ARG A 71 -33.85 -2.14 -5.66
CA ARG A 71 -34.95 -2.72 -4.90
C ARG A 71 -35.42 -1.80 -3.78
N HIS A 72 -36.71 -1.82 -3.50
CA HIS A 72 -37.29 -1.03 -2.42
C HIS A 72 -38.39 -1.78 -1.69
N THR A 73 -38.59 -1.42 -0.44
CA THR A 73 -39.67 -1.94 0.39
C THR A 73 -40.20 -0.88 1.36
N SER A 74 -41.47 -0.95 1.71
CA SER A 74 -42.05 -0.17 2.81
C SER A 74 -42.24 -1.00 4.09
N SER A 75 -41.92 -2.29 4.05
CA SER A 75 -42.00 -3.19 5.18
C SER A 75 -40.86 -2.98 6.18
N THR A 76 -41.18 -2.87 7.45
CA THR A 76 -40.24 -2.73 8.55
C THR A 76 -39.59 -4.05 9.02
N THR A 77 -40.08 -5.18 8.47
CA THR A 77 -39.54 -6.53 8.76
C THR A 77 -38.78 -7.13 7.59
N ALA A 78 -38.93 -6.53 6.40
CA ALA A 78 -38.14 -6.92 5.23
C ALA A 78 -36.70 -6.51 5.37
N SER A 79 -35.76 -7.37 4.96
CA SER A 79 -34.34 -7.08 5.01
C SER A 79 -33.58 -7.57 3.78
N ALA A 80 -32.43 -6.95 3.49
CA ALA A 80 -31.44 -7.42 2.55
C ALA A 80 -30.16 -7.74 3.32
N THR A 81 -29.63 -8.95 3.14
CA THR A 81 -28.44 -9.46 3.88
C THR A 81 -27.43 -10.01 2.90
N LEU A 82 -26.17 -9.62 3.05
CA LEU A 82 -25.01 -10.20 2.36
C LEU A 82 -24.07 -10.82 3.39
N THR A 83 -23.66 -12.07 3.14
CA THR A 83 -22.52 -12.69 3.86
C THR A 83 -21.31 -12.61 2.95
N PHE A 84 -20.20 -12.09 3.43
CA PHE A 84 -19.02 -11.81 2.61
C PHE A 84 -17.71 -12.11 3.33
N THR A 85 -16.65 -12.32 2.55
CA THR A 85 -15.26 -12.31 3.02
C THR A 85 -14.57 -11.10 2.44
N GLY A 86 -14.09 -10.22 3.31
CA GLY A 86 -13.48 -8.96 2.93
C GLY A 86 -12.98 -8.22 4.17
N ALA A 87 -12.44 -7.01 3.97
CA ALA A 87 -11.98 -6.14 5.05
C ALA A 87 -12.88 -4.90 5.24
N SER A 88 -13.68 -4.56 4.24
CA SER A 88 -14.59 -3.40 4.31
C SER A 88 -15.91 -3.68 3.60
N ILE A 89 -16.92 -2.88 3.91
CA ILE A 89 -18.25 -2.96 3.33
C ILE A 89 -18.84 -1.58 3.12
N THR A 90 -19.41 -1.35 1.94
CA THR A 90 -20.19 -0.16 1.62
C THR A 90 -21.59 -0.56 1.16
N TRP A 91 -22.60 0.11 1.70
CA TRP A 91 -23.99 0.02 1.21
C TRP A 91 -24.33 1.28 0.44
N TYR A 92 -24.78 1.12 -0.82
CA TYR A 92 -25.32 2.18 -1.66
C TYR A 92 -26.83 2.15 -1.65
N THR A 93 -27.42 3.35 -1.65
CA THR A 93 -28.88 3.55 -1.53
C THR A 93 -29.35 4.75 -2.33
N TRP A 94 -30.65 5.04 -2.23
CA TRP A 94 -31.25 6.30 -2.66
C TRP A 94 -31.66 7.14 -1.47
N ASN A 95 -31.43 8.43 -1.58
CA ASN A 95 -32.14 9.42 -0.76
C ASN A 95 -33.30 9.99 -1.52
N SER A 96 -34.47 10.12 -0.89
CA SER A 96 -35.71 10.58 -1.56
C SER A 96 -36.72 11.20 -0.59
N PRO A 97 -37.72 11.95 -1.12
CA PRO A 97 -38.85 12.49 -0.29
C PRO A 97 -39.73 11.41 0.38
N THR A 98 -39.57 10.15 -0.04
CA THR A 98 -40.34 9.01 0.47
C THR A 98 -39.48 8.06 1.32
N ALA A 99 -38.17 8.29 1.40
CA ALA A 99 -37.29 7.40 2.11
C ALA A 99 -37.46 7.45 3.64
N GLY A 100 -37.30 6.30 4.26
CA GLY A 100 -37.34 6.11 5.70
C GLY A 100 -35.97 6.13 6.33
N ILE A 101 -35.93 5.85 7.63
CA ILE A 101 -34.74 5.62 8.42
C ILE A 101 -34.42 4.12 8.44
N VAL A 102 -33.17 3.75 8.17
CA VAL A 102 -32.76 2.37 7.99
C VAL A 102 -31.71 2.01 9.04
N ASN A 103 -31.86 0.86 9.69
CA ASN A 103 -30.85 0.28 10.57
C ASN A 103 -29.88 -0.56 9.72
N VAL A 104 -28.58 -0.32 9.90
CA VAL A 104 -27.50 -1.12 9.36
C VAL A 104 -26.95 -1.99 10.47
N ILE A 105 -26.90 -3.29 10.21
CA ILE A 105 -26.49 -4.32 11.17
C ILE A 105 -25.28 -5.03 10.55
N VAL A 106 -24.14 -5.01 11.23
CA VAL A 106 -22.94 -5.76 10.86
C VAL A 106 -22.66 -6.76 11.96
N ASP A 107 -22.47 -8.03 11.58
CA ASP A 107 -22.20 -9.15 12.49
C ASP A 107 -23.18 -9.22 13.68
N GLY A 108 -24.45 -9.01 13.36
CA GLY A 108 -25.54 -9.04 14.33
C GLY A 108 -25.68 -7.82 15.24
N LYS A 109 -24.80 -6.81 15.10
CA LYS A 109 -24.87 -5.56 15.87
C LYS A 109 -25.37 -4.43 15.00
N THR A 110 -26.30 -3.60 15.50
CA THR A 110 -26.67 -2.36 14.85
C THR A 110 -25.52 -1.36 14.98
N VAL A 111 -24.91 -1.04 13.83
CA VAL A 111 -23.74 -0.15 13.75
C VAL A 111 -24.09 1.26 13.30
N ALA A 112 -25.20 1.42 12.59
CA ALA A 112 -25.70 2.72 12.15
C ALA A 112 -27.23 2.75 12.05
N THR A 113 -27.76 3.97 12.16
CA THR A 113 -29.16 4.30 11.82
C THR A 113 -29.12 5.48 10.86
N VAL A 114 -29.51 5.25 9.61
CA VAL A 114 -29.31 6.18 8.48
C VAL A 114 -30.63 6.79 8.07
N ASP A 115 -30.74 8.11 8.08
CA ASP A 115 -31.87 8.85 7.54
C ASP A 115 -31.67 9.13 6.05
N ASN A 116 -32.40 8.41 5.20
CA ASN A 116 -32.30 8.51 3.75
C ASN A 116 -33.25 9.57 3.15
N TYR A 117 -33.80 10.46 3.97
CA TYR A 117 -34.60 11.54 3.45
C TYR A 117 -33.77 12.54 2.66
N ALA A 118 -34.29 12.95 1.49
CA ALA A 118 -33.84 14.13 0.75
C ALA A 118 -35.04 14.82 0.10
N PRO A 119 -35.03 16.15 -0.12
CA PRO A 119 -36.14 16.88 -0.73
C PRO A 119 -36.35 16.53 -2.21
N SER A 120 -35.37 15.93 -2.86
CA SER A 120 -35.39 15.37 -4.21
C SER A 120 -34.72 14.01 -4.24
N SER A 121 -35.03 13.18 -5.23
CA SER A 121 -34.40 11.86 -5.35
C SER A 121 -32.90 12.00 -5.78
N VAL A 122 -32.03 11.37 -5.04
CA VAL A 122 -30.58 11.28 -5.31
C VAL A 122 -30.19 9.82 -5.29
N THR A 123 -29.57 9.34 -6.38
CA THR A 123 -29.12 7.96 -6.58
C THR A 123 -27.64 7.79 -6.26
N GLY A 124 -27.20 6.55 -6.01
CA GLY A 124 -25.78 6.25 -5.79
C GLY A 124 -25.21 6.87 -4.50
N VAL A 125 -26.06 7.05 -3.49
CA VAL A 125 -25.65 7.63 -2.21
C VAL A 125 -25.06 6.54 -1.33
N VAL A 126 -23.92 6.83 -0.69
CA VAL A 126 -23.38 5.97 0.36
C VAL A 126 -24.27 6.07 1.58
N GLY A 127 -25.00 5.00 1.88
CA GLY A 127 -25.81 4.87 3.09
C GLY A 127 -25.00 4.46 4.31
N TYR A 128 -24.02 3.61 4.10
CA TYR A 128 -23.09 3.16 5.16
C TYR A 128 -21.79 2.66 4.55
N GLN A 129 -20.69 2.94 5.23
CA GLN A 129 -19.37 2.42 4.91
C GLN A 129 -18.57 2.19 6.18
N ALA A 130 -17.85 1.08 6.26
CA ALA A 130 -16.94 0.80 7.36
C ALA A 130 -15.88 -0.22 6.98
N ASP A 131 -14.72 -0.10 7.62
CA ASP A 131 -13.76 -1.19 7.76
C ASP A 131 -14.24 -2.15 8.85
N VAL A 132 -14.30 -3.42 8.52
CA VAL A 132 -14.77 -4.49 9.41
C VAL A 132 -13.63 -5.43 9.82
N GLY A 133 -12.42 -5.18 9.30
CA GLY A 133 -11.26 -6.06 9.44
C GLY A 133 -11.33 -7.27 8.51
N PRO A 134 -10.20 -7.99 8.34
CA PRO A 134 -10.17 -9.17 7.51
C PRO A 134 -10.97 -10.31 8.13
N GLY A 135 -11.88 -10.93 7.35
CA GLY A 135 -12.68 -12.03 7.86
C GLY A 135 -13.96 -12.30 7.07
N THR A 136 -14.77 -13.20 7.60
CA THR A 136 -16.12 -13.44 7.11
C THR A 136 -17.10 -12.65 7.96
N HIS A 137 -17.88 -11.80 7.31
CA HIS A 137 -18.80 -10.85 7.93
C HIS A 137 -20.19 -10.95 7.34
N THR A 138 -21.17 -10.33 8.02
CA THR A 138 -22.52 -10.14 7.50
C THR A 138 -22.88 -8.66 7.56
N ILE A 139 -23.47 -8.13 6.48
CA ILE A 139 -24.21 -6.86 6.53
C ILE A 139 -25.68 -7.12 6.29
N LYS A 140 -26.53 -6.47 7.07
CA LYS A 140 -27.97 -6.51 6.92
C LYS A 140 -28.55 -5.10 7.02
N ILE A 141 -29.37 -4.72 6.06
CA ILE A 141 -30.18 -3.50 6.14
C ILE A 141 -31.65 -3.84 6.36
N VAL A 142 -32.29 -3.06 7.22
CA VAL A 142 -33.72 -3.21 7.57
C VAL A 142 -34.31 -1.86 7.95
N GLY A 143 -35.54 -1.55 7.50
CA GLY A 143 -36.22 -0.33 7.88
C GLY A 143 -36.43 -0.25 9.40
N SER A 144 -36.10 0.88 10.02
CA SER A 144 -36.23 1.08 11.48
C SER A 144 -37.69 1.28 11.90
N GLY A 145 -38.62 1.45 10.97
CA GLY A 145 -40.00 1.86 11.26
C GLY A 145 -40.16 3.37 11.50
N GLN A 146 -39.08 4.11 11.53
CA GLN A 146 -39.04 5.57 11.69
C GLN A 146 -38.84 6.26 10.34
N LYS A 147 -39.14 7.56 10.30
CA LYS A 147 -38.89 8.40 9.14
C LYS A 147 -38.57 9.83 9.56
N ASN A 148 -37.89 10.56 8.69
CA ASN A 148 -37.75 12.01 8.82
C ASN A 148 -39.14 12.66 8.88
N ALA A 149 -39.30 13.72 9.68
CA ALA A 149 -40.56 14.46 9.79
C ALA A 149 -41.09 15.00 8.43
N LYS A 150 -40.17 15.30 7.53
CA LYS A 150 -40.44 15.81 6.17
C LYS A 150 -40.72 14.68 5.15
N SER A 151 -40.43 13.42 5.48
CA SER A 151 -40.66 12.31 4.56
C SER A 151 -42.13 11.93 4.51
N SER A 152 -42.64 11.65 3.31
CA SER A 152 -44.00 11.21 3.10
C SER A 152 -44.21 9.70 3.32
N SER A 153 -43.14 8.89 3.40
CA SER A 153 -43.18 7.43 3.57
C SER A 153 -41.99 6.90 4.39
N ARG A 154 -41.80 5.56 4.45
CA ARG A 154 -40.73 4.86 5.16
C ARG A 154 -40.02 3.88 4.24
N ILE A 155 -39.79 4.25 2.98
CA ILE A 155 -39.19 3.34 2.00
C ILE A 155 -37.72 3.10 2.31
N THR A 156 -37.35 1.83 2.37
CA THR A 156 -35.94 1.38 2.39
C THR A 156 -35.56 1.05 0.97
N HIS A 157 -34.40 1.58 0.52
CA HIS A 157 -33.84 1.34 -0.80
C HIS A 157 -32.55 0.50 -0.67
N MET A 158 -32.37 -0.42 -1.64
CA MET A 158 -31.17 -1.27 -1.75
C MET A 158 -30.67 -1.20 -3.20
N ASP A 159 -29.57 -0.51 -3.42
CA ASP A 159 -28.89 -0.39 -4.73
C ASP A 159 -27.81 -1.47 -4.86
N SER A 160 -26.74 -1.35 -4.10
CA SER A 160 -25.67 -2.34 -4.11
C SER A 160 -24.93 -2.44 -2.77
N PHE A 161 -24.26 -3.56 -2.55
CA PHE A 161 -23.19 -3.70 -1.58
C PHE A 161 -21.85 -3.79 -2.31
N VAL A 162 -20.85 -3.09 -1.82
CA VAL A 162 -19.47 -3.22 -2.28
C VAL A 162 -18.60 -3.75 -1.15
N VAL A 163 -17.99 -4.89 -1.39
CA VAL A 163 -17.06 -5.57 -0.45
C VAL A 163 -15.64 -5.27 -0.88
N GLY A 164 -14.87 -4.63 0.00
CA GLY A 164 -13.44 -4.40 -0.22
C GLY A 164 -12.62 -5.65 0.05
N GLU A 165 -11.55 -5.81 -0.73
CA GLU A 165 -10.61 -6.94 -0.58
C GLU A 165 -10.03 -6.94 0.84
N VAL A 166 -9.75 -8.15 1.36
CA VAL A 166 -8.73 -8.29 2.40
C VAL A 166 -7.42 -7.88 1.73
N ARG A 167 -7.05 -6.61 1.87
CA ARG A 167 -5.76 -6.17 1.40
C ARG A 167 -4.72 -6.97 2.18
N SER A 168 -3.98 -7.81 1.49
CA SER A 168 -2.69 -8.21 2.02
C SER A 168 -1.92 -6.90 2.17
N VAL A 169 -1.83 -6.40 3.39
CA VAL A 169 -0.83 -5.38 3.72
C VAL A 169 0.45 -5.96 3.14
N PRO A 170 1.05 -5.33 2.11
CA PRO A 170 2.35 -5.77 1.69
C PRO A 170 3.16 -5.70 2.97
N SER A 171 3.73 -6.84 3.37
CA SER A 171 4.53 -6.87 4.56
C SER A 171 5.54 -5.73 4.45
N LEU A 172 5.35 -4.66 5.24
CA LEU A 172 6.38 -3.67 5.49
C LEU A 172 7.51 -4.38 6.27
N ASP A 173 7.57 -5.75 6.19
CA ASP A 173 8.64 -6.56 6.71
C ASP A 173 9.94 -6.09 6.08
N THR A 174 10.44 -5.10 6.75
CA THR A 174 11.79 -4.62 6.59
C THR A 174 12.68 -5.59 7.33
N PRO A 175 13.87 -5.87 6.84
CA PRO A 175 14.96 -6.17 7.75
C PRO A 175 14.88 -5.03 8.78
N GLY A 176 14.60 -5.30 10.04
CA GLY A 176 14.35 -4.29 11.06
C GLY A 176 15.35 -3.15 10.96
N ARG A 177 15.05 -2.02 11.60
CA ARG A 177 16.00 -0.90 11.65
C ARG A 177 17.39 -1.46 11.91
N ILE A 178 18.34 -1.19 11.05
CA ILE A 178 19.74 -1.60 11.22
C ILE A 178 20.32 -0.71 12.33
N ALA A 179 20.10 -1.13 13.57
CA ALA A 179 20.42 -0.32 14.73
C ALA A 179 21.93 -0.20 14.94
N GLU A 180 22.72 -1.15 14.48
CA GLU A 180 24.16 -1.16 14.73
C GLU A 180 24.94 -1.81 13.57
N CYS A 181 26.11 -1.25 13.30
CA CYS A 181 27.13 -1.78 12.41
C CYS A 181 27.67 -3.08 13.01
N PRO A 182 27.77 -4.19 12.27
CA PRO A 182 28.42 -5.40 12.73
C PRO A 182 29.89 -5.15 13.13
N ASP A 183 30.56 -6.13 13.72
CA ASP A 183 31.97 -6.04 14.04
C ASP A 183 32.80 -5.73 12.79
N ALA A 184 33.54 -4.64 12.85
CA ALA A 184 34.25 -4.12 11.69
C ALA A 184 35.41 -5.04 11.29
N THR A 185 35.49 -5.40 10.01
CA THR A 185 36.71 -5.99 9.42
C THR A 185 37.74 -4.92 9.09
N THR A 186 37.29 -3.69 8.84
CA THR A 186 38.13 -2.54 8.54
C THR A 186 37.49 -1.27 9.11
N THR A 187 38.27 -0.45 9.81
CA THR A 187 37.86 0.86 10.30
C THR A 187 38.66 1.94 9.57
N VAL A 188 37.96 3.00 9.12
CA VAL A 188 38.57 4.09 8.35
C VAL A 188 38.31 5.44 9.00
N SER A 189 39.25 6.39 8.87
CA SER A 189 39.17 7.74 9.45
C SER A 189 39.47 8.85 8.43
N THR A 190 39.91 8.49 7.23
CA THR A 190 40.27 9.44 6.19
C THR A 190 39.66 9.09 4.84
N PRO A 191 39.50 10.07 3.92
CA PRO A 191 39.02 9.81 2.55
C PRO A 191 39.87 8.78 1.80
N ALA A 192 41.21 8.80 1.99
CA ALA A 192 42.12 7.88 1.34
C ALA A 192 41.94 6.44 1.84
N GLU A 193 41.82 6.26 3.16
CA GLU A 193 41.54 4.95 3.77
C GLU A 193 40.16 4.42 3.30
N LEU A 194 39.12 5.27 3.23
CA LEU A 194 37.82 4.87 2.72
C LEU A 194 37.95 4.41 1.28
N THR A 195 38.59 5.17 0.41
CA THR A 195 38.78 4.79 -1.00
C THR A 195 39.49 3.44 -1.13
N ALA A 196 40.53 3.21 -0.34
CA ALA A 196 41.30 1.95 -0.34
C ALA A 196 40.43 0.77 0.16
N ALA A 197 39.65 0.98 1.25
CA ALA A 197 38.79 -0.04 1.81
C ALA A 197 37.63 -0.41 0.84
N LEU A 198 37.03 0.58 0.19
CA LEU A 198 35.97 0.33 -0.82
C LEU A 198 36.54 -0.43 -2.03
N GLY A 199 37.73 -0.09 -2.49
CA GLY A 199 38.42 -0.75 -3.62
C GLY A 199 38.87 -2.18 -3.34
N SER A 200 39.03 -2.56 -2.07
CA SER A 200 39.43 -3.91 -1.64
C SER A 200 38.33 -4.74 -0.98
N ALA A 201 37.08 -4.22 -0.98
CA ALA A 201 35.96 -4.90 -0.36
C ALA A 201 35.70 -6.29 -0.98
N GLN A 202 35.43 -7.27 -0.14
CA GLN A 202 35.10 -8.65 -0.50
C GLN A 202 33.79 -9.05 0.18
N PRO A 203 33.12 -10.16 -0.22
CA PRO A 203 31.99 -10.71 0.52
C PRO A 203 32.32 -10.83 2.03
N GLY A 204 31.40 -10.36 2.88
CA GLY A 204 31.57 -10.33 4.33
C GLY A 204 32.41 -9.16 4.87
N SER A 205 32.89 -8.24 4.02
CA SER A 205 33.58 -7.02 4.50
C SER A 205 32.62 -6.12 5.28
N VAL A 206 33.06 -5.63 6.44
CA VAL A 206 32.42 -4.61 7.25
C VAL A 206 33.34 -3.41 7.36
N ILE A 207 33.07 -2.37 6.56
CA ILE A 207 33.85 -1.12 6.53
C ILE A 207 33.14 -0.13 7.46
N ARG A 208 33.77 0.19 8.60
CA ARG A 208 33.23 1.14 9.57
C ARG A 208 33.94 2.50 9.40
N LEU A 209 33.08 3.53 9.28
CA LEU A 209 33.52 4.92 9.27
C LEU A 209 33.61 5.44 10.72
N ASN A 210 34.76 5.94 11.12
CA ASN A 210 34.90 6.76 12.31
C ASN A 210 34.29 8.16 12.04
N ASP A 211 33.90 8.86 13.11
CA ASP A 211 33.46 10.24 13.00
C ASP A 211 34.53 11.10 12.33
N GLY A 212 34.12 11.93 11.39
CA GLY A 212 34.98 12.79 10.59
C GLY A 212 34.31 13.16 9.24
N VAL A 213 34.98 14.06 8.53
CA VAL A 213 34.54 14.51 7.22
C VAL A 213 35.32 13.82 6.12
N TYR A 214 34.65 13.08 5.28
CA TYR A 214 35.21 12.38 4.13
C TYR A 214 34.82 13.17 2.87
N THR A 215 35.74 14.03 2.42
CA THR A 215 35.54 14.83 1.21
C THR A 215 36.08 14.09 0.00
N GLY A 216 35.21 13.81 -0.99
CA GLY A 216 35.53 13.10 -2.22
C GLY A 216 34.31 12.47 -2.88
N GLU A 217 34.57 11.70 -3.92
CA GLU A 217 33.59 10.83 -4.58
C GLU A 217 33.98 9.37 -4.28
N PHE A 218 33.05 8.65 -3.65
CA PHE A 218 33.30 7.28 -3.21
C PHE A 218 32.50 6.28 -4.03
N THR A 219 33.14 5.20 -4.45
CA THR A 219 32.48 4.14 -5.23
C THR A 219 32.72 2.78 -4.59
N LEU A 220 31.64 2.05 -4.32
CA LEU A 220 31.65 0.65 -3.91
C LEU A 220 31.16 -0.22 -5.06
N GLN A 221 31.97 -1.22 -5.41
CA GLN A 221 31.61 -2.26 -6.36
C GLN A 221 32.01 -3.62 -5.79
N VAL A 222 31.02 -4.43 -5.40
CA VAL A 222 31.29 -5.71 -4.74
C VAL A 222 30.10 -6.66 -4.89
N PHE A 223 30.38 -7.94 -5.01
CA PHE A 223 29.37 -8.99 -5.09
C PHE A 223 29.31 -9.74 -3.75
N GLY A 224 28.60 -9.20 -2.77
CA GLY A 224 28.24 -9.90 -1.55
C GLY A 224 27.25 -11.03 -1.80
N THR A 225 26.97 -11.82 -0.78
CA THR A 225 25.95 -12.87 -0.77
C THR A 225 25.04 -12.70 0.44
N ALA A 226 23.90 -13.40 0.48
CA ALA A 226 22.99 -13.34 1.63
C ALA A 226 23.69 -13.76 2.95
N ASP A 227 24.58 -14.74 2.89
CA ASP A 227 25.34 -15.22 4.05
C ASP A 227 26.57 -14.36 4.37
N GLN A 228 27.06 -13.60 3.40
CA GLN A 228 28.24 -12.73 3.50
C GLN A 228 27.94 -11.36 2.89
N PRO A 229 26.99 -10.59 3.46
CA PRO A 229 26.71 -9.25 2.99
C PRO A 229 27.91 -8.31 3.26
N VAL A 230 27.98 -7.26 2.45
CA VAL A 230 29.01 -6.23 2.61
C VAL A 230 28.40 -5.00 3.28
N TRP A 231 29.12 -4.45 4.24
CA TRP A 231 28.66 -3.29 5.01
C TRP A 231 29.57 -2.09 4.82
N LEU A 232 28.96 -0.95 4.53
CA LEU A 232 29.52 0.38 4.70
C LEU A 232 28.69 1.10 5.75
N CYS A 233 29.23 1.26 6.95
CA CYS A 233 28.44 1.78 8.06
C CYS A 233 29.24 2.69 8.99
N GLY A 234 28.56 3.53 9.77
CA GLY A 234 29.16 4.47 10.70
C GLY A 234 28.10 5.21 11.51
N GLY A 235 28.55 6.09 12.40
CA GLY A 235 27.66 7.00 13.13
C GLY A 235 27.36 8.28 12.33
N ARG A 236 26.42 9.08 12.83
CA ARG A 236 26.01 10.36 12.22
C ARG A 236 27.15 11.38 12.16
N GLY A 237 28.20 11.23 12.98
CA GLY A 237 29.39 12.08 12.96
C GLY A 237 30.34 11.77 11.79
N ALA A 238 30.19 10.63 11.11
CA ALA A 238 30.88 10.35 9.87
C ALA A 238 30.11 10.99 8.71
N VAL A 239 30.73 11.90 7.97
CA VAL A 239 30.08 12.73 6.95
C VAL A 239 30.74 12.56 5.60
N LEU A 240 30.04 11.99 4.62
CA LEU A 240 30.49 11.92 3.23
C LEU A 240 29.98 13.18 2.50
N GLN A 241 30.86 13.84 1.76
CA GLN A 241 30.53 15.04 0.97
C GLN A 241 31.47 15.21 -0.21
N THR A 242 31.03 15.97 -1.25
CA THR A 242 31.94 16.47 -2.28
C THR A 242 32.48 17.89 -1.97
N GLY A 243 31.85 18.56 -1.00
CA GLY A 243 32.14 19.92 -0.62
C GLY A 243 31.42 20.98 -1.49
N SER A 244 30.59 20.55 -2.44
CA SER A 244 29.85 21.46 -3.33
C SER A 244 28.52 20.85 -3.76
N VAL A 245 27.45 21.63 -3.66
CA VAL A 245 26.11 21.26 -4.19
C VAL A 245 26.06 21.35 -5.73
N ASN A 246 27.12 21.84 -6.38
CA ASN A 246 27.14 22.05 -7.82
C ASN A 246 27.89 20.97 -8.60
N THR A 247 28.64 20.12 -7.92
CA THR A 247 29.48 19.10 -8.55
C THR A 247 29.61 17.86 -7.67
N GLY A 248 29.84 16.73 -8.32
CA GLY A 248 30.24 15.48 -7.69
C GLY A 248 29.09 14.66 -7.11
N LEU A 249 29.41 13.43 -6.81
CA LEU A 249 28.55 12.39 -6.27
C LEU A 249 29.18 11.83 -4.99
N ALA A 250 28.48 11.95 -3.85
CA ALA A 250 29.07 11.57 -2.57
C ALA A 250 29.33 10.06 -2.48
N LEU A 251 28.36 9.22 -2.80
CA LEU A 251 28.51 7.76 -2.75
C LEU A 251 27.81 7.06 -3.92
N ARG A 252 28.56 6.24 -4.65
CA ARG A 252 28.03 5.33 -5.66
C ARG A 252 28.15 3.88 -5.21
N VAL A 253 27.06 3.15 -5.20
CA VAL A 253 27.03 1.68 -5.14
C VAL A 253 26.74 1.18 -6.55
N HIS A 254 27.66 0.46 -7.17
CA HIS A 254 27.60 0.16 -8.59
C HIS A 254 27.94 -1.30 -8.87
N PHE A 255 27.14 -1.98 -9.70
CA PHE A 255 27.31 -3.41 -9.99
C PHE A 255 27.54 -4.23 -8.71
N SER A 256 26.64 -4.09 -7.74
CA SER A 256 26.83 -4.68 -6.42
C SER A 256 25.64 -5.53 -6.01
N THR A 257 25.87 -6.53 -5.16
CA THR A 257 24.83 -7.36 -4.57
C THR A 257 25.01 -7.52 -3.07
N PHE A 258 23.90 -7.59 -2.31
CA PHE A 258 23.87 -7.79 -0.86
C PHE A 258 24.78 -6.80 -0.11
N VAL A 259 24.51 -5.51 -0.32
CA VAL A 259 25.23 -4.40 0.30
C VAL A 259 24.33 -3.67 1.29
N HIS A 260 24.85 -3.36 2.46
CA HIS A 260 24.22 -2.47 3.44
C HIS A 260 25.02 -1.17 3.58
N VAL A 261 24.34 -0.05 3.35
CA VAL A 261 24.86 1.31 3.55
C VAL A 261 24.08 1.93 4.69
N ALA A 262 24.73 2.18 5.86
CA ALA A 262 23.95 2.48 7.06
C ALA A 262 24.60 3.47 8.04
N GLY A 263 23.77 4.33 8.63
CA GLY A 263 24.01 5.03 9.89
C GLY A 263 24.71 6.38 9.81
N PHE A 264 25.44 6.69 8.76
CA PHE A 264 26.23 7.91 8.62
C PHE A 264 25.48 9.07 7.94
N SER A 265 26.16 10.19 7.77
CA SER A 265 25.63 11.38 7.11
C SER A 265 26.19 11.57 5.69
N VAL A 266 25.35 12.09 4.79
CA VAL A 266 25.74 12.52 3.44
C VAL A 266 25.23 13.93 3.22
N ASN A 267 26.11 14.86 2.88
CA ASN A 267 25.67 16.23 2.63
C ASN A 267 26.55 16.96 1.59
N THR A 268 26.18 18.20 1.28
CA THR A 268 26.94 19.16 0.47
C THR A 268 27.60 18.52 -0.76
N SER A 269 26.75 17.89 -1.58
CA SER A 269 27.12 17.22 -2.83
C SER A 269 26.10 17.54 -3.91
N LEU A 270 26.46 17.43 -5.19
CA LEU A 270 25.47 17.57 -6.26
C LEU A 270 24.47 16.42 -6.24
N GLN A 271 24.96 15.19 -6.07
CA GLN A 271 24.14 13.98 -5.91
C GLN A 271 24.55 13.27 -4.61
N GLY A 272 23.55 12.74 -3.89
CA GLY A 272 23.78 12.09 -2.61
C GLY A 272 24.26 10.63 -2.75
N VAL A 273 23.36 9.66 -2.63
CA VAL A 273 23.63 8.23 -2.74
C VAL A 273 23.01 7.67 -4.01
N MET A 274 23.85 7.12 -4.88
CA MET A 274 23.44 6.59 -6.18
C MET A 274 23.69 5.07 -6.22
N VAL A 275 22.61 4.30 -6.35
CA VAL A 275 22.67 2.83 -6.47
C VAL A 275 22.34 2.46 -7.92
N LYS A 276 23.29 1.86 -8.62
CA LYS A 276 23.20 1.61 -10.06
C LYS A 276 23.53 0.16 -10.41
N ASN A 277 22.75 -0.47 -11.31
CA ASN A 277 23.00 -1.85 -11.76
C ASN A 277 23.25 -2.84 -10.60
N SER A 278 22.46 -2.74 -9.55
CA SER A 278 22.69 -3.46 -8.30
C SER A 278 21.45 -4.20 -7.84
N ARG A 279 21.59 -5.12 -6.92
CA ARG A 279 20.50 -5.90 -6.38
C ARG A 279 20.70 -6.20 -4.90
N ASP A 280 19.59 -6.31 -4.14
CA ASP A 280 19.63 -6.61 -2.72
C ASP A 280 20.51 -5.59 -1.95
N VAL A 281 20.37 -4.29 -2.30
CA VAL A 281 21.05 -3.18 -1.62
C VAL A 281 20.12 -2.54 -0.61
N THR A 282 20.57 -2.38 0.63
CA THR A 282 19.82 -1.66 1.66
C THR A 282 20.54 -0.35 2.00
N VAL A 283 19.84 0.78 1.82
CA VAL A 283 20.29 2.11 2.27
C VAL A 283 19.43 2.49 3.48
N SER A 284 20.02 2.50 4.66
CA SER A 284 19.27 2.60 5.92
C SER A 284 19.89 3.59 6.90
N ASP A 285 19.04 4.23 7.69
CA ASP A 285 19.46 5.10 8.78
C ASP A 285 20.47 6.21 8.40
N LEU A 286 20.51 6.66 7.17
CA LEU A 286 21.31 7.80 6.75
C LEU A 286 20.65 9.13 7.12
N ALA A 287 21.48 10.18 7.34
CA ALA A 287 21.06 11.56 7.25
C ALA A 287 21.58 12.16 5.94
N VAL A 288 20.69 12.37 4.98
CA VAL A 288 21.02 12.95 3.68
C VAL A 288 20.46 14.37 3.61
N SER A 289 21.34 15.36 3.39
CA SER A 289 20.86 16.75 3.40
C SER A 289 21.71 17.70 2.55
N ASN A 290 21.10 18.82 2.15
CA ASN A 290 21.78 19.85 1.38
C ASN A 290 22.42 19.30 0.10
N ILE A 291 21.59 18.63 -0.72
CA ILE A 291 21.97 17.96 -1.96
C ILE A 291 21.48 18.79 -3.15
N GLY A 292 22.37 18.98 -4.12
CA GLY A 292 22.10 19.81 -5.31
C GLY A 292 20.97 19.28 -6.20
N TYR A 293 20.93 17.97 -6.37
CA TYR A 293 19.93 17.20 -7.11
C TYR A 293 19.27 16.17 -6.19
N GLU A 294 19.16 14.89 -6.64
CA GLU A 294 18.48 13.80 -5.92
C GLU A 294 19.24 13.38 -4.65
N GLY A 295 18.50 13.10 -3.58
CA GLY A 295 19.06 12.61 -2.32
C GLY A 295 19.56 11.17 -2.42
N ILE A 296 18.67 10.24 -2.77
CA ILE A 296 18.99 8.82 -2.98
C ILE A 296 18.35 8.39 -4.30
N HIS A 297 19.11 7.76 -5.18
CA HIS A 297 18.64 7.32 -6.50
C HIS A 297 18.95 5.83 -6.74
N LEU A 298 17.89 5.03 -7.00
CA LEU A 298 17.99 3.63 -7.41
C LEU A 298 17.69 3.53 -8.90
N TYR A 299 18.64 3.16 -9.76
CA TYR A 299 18.44 3.23 -11.20
C TYR A 299 19.27 2.22 -12.00
N SER A 300 19.03 2.21 -13.32
CA SER A 300 19.79 1.36 -14.27
C SER A 300 19.70 -0.12 -13.87
N GLN A 301 18.48 -0.67 -13.77
CA GLN A 301 18.20 -2.07 -13.44
C GLN A 301 18.52 -2.41 -11.95
N THR A 302 18.46 -1.46 -11.04
CA THR A 302 18.60 -1.73 -9.60
C THR A 302 17.30 -2.31 -9.06
N THR A 303 17.34 -3.56 -8.59
CA THR A 303 16.15 -4.31 -8.18
C THR A 303 16.23 -4.81 -6.74
N ASP A 304 15.06 -5.18 -6.18
CA ASP A 304 14.96 -5.92 -4.92
C ASP A 304 15.68 -5.23 -3.76
N SER A 305 15.79 -3.89 -3.83
CA SER A 305 16.57 -3.06 -2.91
C SER A 305 15.65 -2.24 -2.00
N ALA A 306 16.18 -1.75 -0.88
CA ALA A 306 15.43 -0.99 0.10
C ALA A 306 16.11 0.34 0.45
N VAL A 307 15.30 1.43 0.51
CA VAL A 307 15.66 2.71 1.12
C VAL A 307 14.76 2.88 2.32
N GLN A 308 15.33 2.81 3.54
CA GLN A 308 14.52 2.71 4.74
C GLN A 308 15.09 3.47 5.94
N TYR A 309 14.22 4.03 6.79
CA TYR A 309 14.58 4.73 8.03
C TYR A 309 15.56 5.90 7.85
N ASN A 310 15.69 6.43 6.64
CA ASN A 310 16.57 7.58 6.37
C ASN A 310 15.86 8.88 6.76
N VAL A 311 16.66 9.88 7.13
CA VAL A 311 16.24 11.26 7.27
C VAL A 311 16.81 12.04 6.10
N ILE A 312 15.96 12.47 5.17
CA ILE A 312 16.36 13.13 3.93
C ILE A 312 15.77 14.54 3.93
N SER A 313 16.58 15.56 3.64
CA SER A 313 16.08 16.93 3.60
C SER A 313 16.89 17.84 2.70
N ARG A 314 16.23 18.89 2.19
CA ARG A 314 16.89 19.91 1.38
C ARG A 314 17.61 19.34 0.16
N THR A 315 16.89 18.59 -0.66
CA THR A 315 17.32 18.11 -1.98
C THR A 315 16.88 19.08 -3.07
N GLY A 316 17.59 19.15 -4.20
CA GLY A 316 17.30 20.13 -5.27
C GLY A 316 17.75 21.56 -4.95
N VAL A 317 18.69 21.74 -4.02
CA VAL A 317 19.15 23.10 -3.64
C VAL A 317 19.88 23.85 -4.76
N ARG A 318 20.38 23.14 -5.77
CA ARG A 318 20.93 23.72 -7.00
C ARG A 318 19.84 23.96 -8.05
N ASP A 319 18.98 22.98 -8.25
CA ASP A 319 17.88 23.04 -9.22
C ASP A 319 16.71 22.19 -8.70
N VAL A 320 15.63 22.85 -8.36
CA VAL A 320 14.43 22.23 -7.80
C VAL A 320 13.80 21.18 -8.74
N ALA A 321 14.05 21.26 -10.06
CA ALA A 321 13.49 20.30 -11.01
C ALA A 321 14.12 18.91 -10.97
N TYR A 322 15.20 18.72 -10.22
CA TYR A 322 15.96 17.47 -10.03
C TYR A 322 16.14 17.15 -8.55
N GLY A 323 15.23 17.60 -7.72
CA GLY A 323 15.39 17.61 -6.27
C GLY A 323 14.56 16.55 -5.55
N GLU A 324 14.40 15.37 -6.13
CA GLU A 324 13.69 14.28 -5.46
C GLU A 324 14.43 13.83 -4.19
N GLY A 325 13.66 13.52 -3.14
CA GLY A 325 14.23 12.91 -1.94
C GLY A 325 14.74 11.50 -2.23
N VAL A 326 13.86 10.66 -2.78
CA VAL A 326 14.19 9.32 -3.30
C VAL A 326 13.65 9.18 -4.72
N TYR A 327 14.51 8.81 -5.65
CA TYR A 327 14.21 8.65 -7.06
C TYR A 327 14.43 7.20 -7.50
N ILE A 328 13.45 6.58 -8.16
CA ILE A 328 13.53 5.18 -8.57
C ILE A 328 13.33 5.09 -10.08
N GLY A 329 14.26 4.43 -10.76
CA GLY A 329 14.30 4.35 -12.21
C GLY A 329 14.89 5.61 -12.86
N THR A 330 14.72 5.73 -14.16
CA THR A 330 15.23 6.84 -14.98
C THR A 330 14.18 7.22 -16.02
N SER A 331 13.99 8.51 -16.24
CA SER A 331 13.08 8.99 -17.29
C SER A 331 13.37 8.36 -18.65
N GLN A 332 12.33 7.95 -19.36
CA GLN A 332 12.41 7.39 -20.72
C GLN A 332 13.29 8.24 -21.67
N ARG A 333 13.31 9.54 -21.46
CA ARG A 333 14.16 10.45 -22.26
C ARG A 333 15.65 10.15 -22.15
N ARG A 334 16.07 9.46 -21.10
CA ARG A 334 17.48 9.12 -20.83
C ARG A 334 17.78 7.62 -20.97
N TRP A 335 16.82 6.79 -21.35
CA TRP A 335 17.07 5.36 -21.51
C TRP A 335 18.15 5.04 -22.53
N SER A 336 18.29 5.83 -23.61
CA SER A 336 19.39 5.65 -24.56
C SER A 336 20.76 5.78 -23.93
N GLU A 337 20.91 6.63 -22.91
CA GLU A 337 22.17 6.89 -22.20
C GLU A 337 22.40 5.91 -21.03
N VAL A 338 21.32 5.54 -20.34
CA VAL A 338 21.40 4.84 -19.05
C VAL A 338 21.20 3.33 -19.19
N THR A 339 20.27 2.89 -20.06
CA THR A 339 19.86 1.49 -20.21
C THR A 339 19.89 0.99 -21.67
N ALA A 340 20.71 1.62 -22.51
CA ALA A 340 20.85 1.29 -23.94
C ALA A 340 19.49 1.29 -24.70
N GLY A 341 18.60 2.21 -24.35
CA GLY A 341 17.29 2.38 -24.97
C GLY A 341 16.20 1.45 -24.44
N GLN A 342 16.52 0.57 -23.49
CA GLN A 342 15.53 -0.30 -22.86
C GLN A 342 14.89 0.39 -21.65
N PRO A 343 13.66 0.00 -21.24
CA PRO A 343 13.06 0.46 -20.00
C PRO A 343 14.00 0.22 -18.81
N ASP A 344 14.08 1.22 -17.92
CA ASP A 344 14.82 1.08 -16.67
C ASP A 344 14.01 0.24 -15.69
N LYS A 345 14.24 -1.07 -15.66
CA LYS A 345 13.56 -2.03 -14.79
C LYS A 345 14.17 -2.05 -13.40
N SER A 346 14.20 -0.88 -12.76
CA SER A 346 14.53 -0.80 -11.34
C SER A 346 13.31 -1.23 -10.52
N ASP A 347 13.04 -2.55 -10.54
CA ASP A 347 11.81 -3.19 -10.09
C ASP A 347 11.87 -3.66 -8.62
N ARG A 348 10.69 -3.82 -7.99
CA ARG A 348 10.49 -4.43 -6.66
C ARG A 348 11.28 -3.75 -5.52
N ASN A 349 11.61 -2.47 -5.71
CA ASN A 349 12.28 -1.70 -4.66
C ASN A 349 11.29 -1.26 -3.57
N LYS A 350 11.77 -1.12 -2.34
CA LYS A 350 10.98 -0.71 -1.19
C LYS A 350 11.50 0.62 -0.65
N ILE A 351 10.62 1.61 -0.55
CA ILE A 351 10.92 2.94 0.01
C ILE A 351 10.03 3.11 1.24
N ILE A 352 10.60 2.87 2.41
CA ILE A 352 9.78 2.62 3.60
C ILE A 352 10.33 3.27 4.86
N MET A 353 9.40 3.79 5.69
CA MET A 353 9.73 4.36 7.00
C MET A 353 10.78 5.48 6.95
N ASN A 354 10.89 6.22 5.84
CA ASN A 354 11.78 7.39 5.75
C ASN A 354 11.06 8.65 6.24
N THR A 355 11.82 9.60 6.75
CA THR A 355 11.38 10.97 6.99
C THR A 355 12.02 11.86 5.94
N ILE A 356 11.20 12.46 5.07
CA ILE A 356 11.69 13.26 3.93
C ILE A 356 11.05 14.65 4.00
N SER A 357 11.88 15.69 3.93
CA SER A 357 11.37 17.07 4.02
C SER A 357 12.10 18.04 3.08
N ASP A 358 11.43 19.13 2.76
CA ASP A 358 12.01 20.26 2.04
C ASP A 358 12.68 19.84 0.72
N THR A 359 12.00 19.07 -0.11
CA THR A 359 12.49 18.64 -1.42
C THR A 359 12.20 19.68 -2.51
N GLY A 360 13.05 19.73 -3.54
CA GLY A 360 12.83 20.59 -4.72
C GLY A 360 11.76 20.02 -5.65
N ALA A 361 11.78 18.70 -5.87
CA ALA A 361 10.79 17.94 -6.62
C ALA A 361 9.96 17.06 -5.65
N GLU A 362 9.51 15.90 -6.09
CA GLU A 362 8.76 14.97 -5.26
C GLU A 362 9.62 14.43 -4.10
N HIS A 363 8.98 14.15 -2.97
CA HIS A 363 9.69 13.45 -1.89
C HIS A 363 10.11 12.05 -2.36
N ILE A 364 9.22 11.36 -3.10
CA ILE A 364 9.50 10.05 -3.68
C ILE A 364 8.91 10.00 -5.10
N GLU A 365 9.74 9.67 -6.08
CA GLU A 365 9.28 9.46 -7.45
C GLU A 365 9.68 8.06 -7.97
N ALA A 366 8.69 7.29 -8.48
CA ALA A 366 8.89 6.02 -9.17
C ALA A 366 8.59 6.18 -10.66
N LYS A 367 9.65 6.14 -11.48
CA LYS A 367 9.58 6.45 -12.91
C LYS A 367 8.98 5.32 -13.75
N GLU A 368 8.57 5.74 -14.95
CA GLU A 368 8.24 4.84 -16.04
C GLU A 368 9.40 3.86 -16.31
N GLY A 369 9.06 2.61 -16.55
CA GLY A 369 10.00 1.50 -16.67
C GLY A 369 10.05 0.60 -15.42
N THR A 370 9.73 1.14 -14.25
CA THR A 370 9.76 0.42 -12.98
C THR A 370 8.46 -0.31 -12.67
N THR A 371 8.53 -1.42 -11.93
CA THR A 371 7.36 -2.25 -11.62
C THR A 371 7.44 -2.90 -10.24
N GLY A 372 6.28 -3.02 -9.56
CA GLY A 372 6.08 -3.92 -8.42
C GLY A 372 6.77 -3.49 -7.14
N GLY A 373 7.01 -2.20 -6.95
CA GLY A 373 7.62 -1.67 -5.72
C GLY A 373 6.61 -1.24 -4.66
N ILE A 374 7.14 -0.86 -3.50
CA ILE A 374 6.36 -0.41 -2.34
C ILE A 374 6.90 0.95 -1.85
N ILE A 375 6.00 1.91 -1.67
CA ILE A 375 6.26 3.18 -0.99
C ILE A 375 5.36 3.20 0.24
N GLY A 376 5.93 3.02 1.45
CA GLY A 376 5.09 2.80 2.62
C GLY A 376 5.64 3.31 3.95
N GLY A 377 4.76 3.81 4.81
CA GLY A 377 5.11 4.26 6.16
C GLY A 377 6.04 5.47 6.21
N ASN A 378 6.20 6.22 5.12
CA ASN A 378 7.06 7.40 5.09
C ASN A 378 6.35 8.62 5.66
N THR A 379 7.12 9.52 6.30
CA THR A 379 6.67 10.86 6.69
C THR A 379 7.23 11.88 5.71
N LEU A 380 6.35 12.66 5.06
CA LEU A 380 6.65 13.52 3.90
C LEU A 380 6.19 14.94 4.17
N THR A 381 7.11 15.91 4.30
CA THR A 381 6.74 17.24 4.75
C THR A 381 7.47 18.36 4.03
N GLY A 382 6.71 19.40 3.65
CA GLY A 382 7.26 20.61 3.09
C GLY A 382 7.90 20.45 1.71
N SER A 383 8.26 21.59 1.11
CA SER A 383 8.96 21.64 -0.16
C SER A 383 9.82 22.89 -0.22
N LEU A 384 10.91 22.88 -0.99
CA LEU A 384 11.72 24.07 -1.22
C LEU A 384 10.92 25.14 -1.98
N PRO A 385 11.17 26.43 -1.72
CA PRO A 385 10.58 27.51 -2.50
C PRO A 385 10.86 27.33 -4.00
N GLY A 386 9.80 27.44 -4.81
CA GLY A 386 9.87 27.24 -6.25
C GLY A 386 9.75 25.80 -6.71
N SER A 387 9.52 24.85 -5.81
CA SER A 387 9.18 23.47 -6.14
C SER A 387 8.01 23.39 -7.12
N ARG A 388 8.09 22.43 -8.03
CA ARG A 388 7.05 22.12 -9.03
C ARG A 388 6.56 20.69 -8.89
N SER A 389 6.70 20.15 -7.71
CA SER A 389 6.26 18.79 -7.37
C SER A 389 4.77 18.59 -7.69
N LEU A 390 4.45 17.49 -8.34
CA LEU A 390 3.06 17.06 -8.58
C LEU A 390 2.45 16.36 -7.36
N GLY A 391 3.24 16.05 -6.36
CA GLY A 391 2.80 15.41 -5.13
C GLY A 391 3.93 15.03 -4.21
N TRP A 392 3.61 14.64 -2.98
CA TRP A 392 4.60 14.02 -2.10
C TRP A 392 5.19 12.75 -2.75
N VAL A 393 4.31 11.96 -3.36
CA VAL A 393 4.69 10.75 -4.11
C VAL A 393 4.13 10.85 -5.52
N LEU A 394 4.99 10.63 -6.51
CA LEU A 394 4.62 10.50 -7.92
C LEU A 394 4.99 9.10 -8.43
N VAL A 395 4.02 8.39 -9.00
CA VAL A 395 4.22 7.10 -9.62
C VAL A 395 3.87 7.16 -11.11
N THR A 396 4.86 6.93 -11.95
CA THR A 396 4.70 6.72 -13.40
C THR A 396 5.01 5.27 -13.81
N GLY A 397 5.51 4.44 -12.90
CA GLY A 397 5.70 3.00 -13.06
C GLY A 397 4.40 2.21 -12.98
N ASN A 398 4.49 0.87 -13.04
CA ASN A 398 3.36 -0.05 -12.93
C ASN A 398 3.37 -0.83 -11.61
N ASP A 399 2.19 -1.30 -11.17
CA ASP A 399 2.04 -2.23 -10.03
C ASP A 399 2.73 -1.73 -8.74
N TRP A 400 2.76 -0.42 -8.53
CA TRP A 400 3.28 0.17 -7.30
C TRP A 400 2.21 0.23 -6.22
N THR A 401 2.60 -0.13 -5.01
CA THR A 401 1.78 0.05 -3.81
C THR A 401 2.26 1.27 -3.03
N VAL A 402 1.36 2.23 -2.80
CA VAL A 402 1.59 3.45 -2.00
C VAL A 402 0.66 3.42 -0.80
N ALA A 403 1.19 3.16 0.40
CA ALA A 403 0.36 2.89 1.56
C ALA A 403 0.97 3.34 2.89
N TYR A 404 0.12 3.72 3.85
CA TYR A 404 0.53 4.09 5.22
C TYR A 404 1.50 5.26 5.30
N ASN A 405 1.64 6.08 4.25
CA ASN A 405 2.44 7.28 4.30
C ASN A 405 1.65 8.41 4.96
N ASP A 406 2.36 9.28 5.68
CA ASP A 406 1.80 10.48 6.29
C ASP A 406 2.47 11.73 5.73
N GLY A 407 1.68 12.75 5.35
CA GLY A 407 2.24 13.93 4.73
C GLY A 407 1.64 15.26 5.16
N SER A 408 2.39 16.36 4.96
CA SER A 408 1.90 17.72 5.12
C SER A 408 2.43 18.67 4.06
N ASP A 409 1.62 19.68 3.72
CA ASP A 409 1.98 20.79 2.87
C ASP A 409 2.43 20.37 1.46
N ALA A 410 1.50 19.80 0.69
CA ALA A 410 1.70 19.43 -0.71
C ALA A 410 1.76 20.65 -1.62
N VAL A 411 2.55 20.59 -2.71
CA VAL A 411 2.59 21.68 -3.70
C VAL A 411 1.32 21.69 -4.56
N GLU A 412 0.94 20.55 -5.13
CA GLU A 412 -0.25 20.43 -5.97
C GLU A 412 -1.19 19.32 -5.46
N HIS A 413 -0.78 18.06 -5.52
CA HIS A 413 -1.50 16.90 -4.98
C HIS A 413 -0.74 16.29 -3.81
N ALA A 414 -1.39 15.47 -2.99
CA ALA A 414 -0.65 14.69 -1.99
C ALA A 414 0.04 13.49 -2.65
N TYR A 415 -0.71 12.68 -3.37
CA TYR A 415 -0.23 11.51 -4.09
C TYR A 415 -0.67 11.57 -5.55
N SER A 416 0.16 11.10 -6.48
CA SER A 416 -0.13 11.16 -7.91
C SER A 416 0.24 9.87 -8.64
N SER A 417 -0.68 9.37 -9.47
CA SER A 417 -0.41 8.33 -10.47
C SER A 417 -0.51 8.95 -11.86
N MET A 418 0.63 9.05 -12.55
CA MET A 418 0.71 9.69 -13.85
C MET A 418 1.02 8.69 -14.96
N VAL A 419 0.50 8.96 -16.14
CA VAL A 419 0.77 8.19 -17.34
C VAL A 419 1.94 8.80 -18.10
N TRP A 420 2.90 7.97 -18.46
CA TRP A 420 3.94 8.31 -19.38
C TRP A 420 4.08 7.19 -20.42
N SER A 421 3.78 7.48 -21.69
CA SER A 421 3.76 6.47 -22.75
C SER A 421 2.83 5.30 -22.41
N ASN A 422 3.35 4.08 -22.28
CA ASN A 422 2.61 2.87 -21.94
C ASN A 422 2.75 2.46 -20.46
N TRP A 423 3.10 3.40 -19.58
CA TRP A 423 3.30 3.16 -18.15
C TRP A 423 2.23 3.86 -17.30
N GLY A 424 2.18 3.56 -16.01
CA GLY A 424 1.20 4.11 -15.07
C GLY A 424 0.00 3.20 -14.83
N TYR A 425 0.14 1.87 -15.00
CA TYR A 425 -0.91 0.88 -14.79
C TYR A 425 -0.87 0.25 -13.41
N ASP A 426 -2.05 -0.16 -12.93
CA ASP A 426 -2.26 -1.06 -11.80
C ASP A 426 -1.67 -0.58 -10.47
N ASN A 427 -1.41 0.72 -10.33
CA ASN A 427 -0.93 1.30 -9.08
C ASN A 427 -2.05 1.34 -8.05
N GLU A 428 -1.72 1.15 -6.77
CA GLU A 428 -2.67 1.10 -5.68
C GLU A 428 -2.30 2.08 -4.56
N PHE A 429 -3.29 2.86 -4.07
CA PHE A 429 -3.15 3.86 -3.01
C PHE A 429 -4.15 3.57 -1.90
N PHE A 430 -3.69 3.29 -0.67
CA PHE A 430 -4.57 3.02 0.46
C PHE A 430 -3.94 3.38 1.81
N ALA A 431 -4.78 3.65 2.80
CA ALA A 431 -4.38 3.92 4.19
C ALA A 431 -3.30 5.01 4.34
N ASN A 432 -3.19 5.93 3.37
CA ASN A 432 -2.33 7.09 3.48
C ASN A 432 -3.06 8.20 4.23
N THR A 433 -2.32 8.97 5.04
CA THR A 433 -2.86 10.07 5.83
C THR A 433 -2.18 11.38 5.47
N GLY A 434 -2.73 12.49 5.94
CA GLY A 434 -2.04 13.77 5.87
C GLY A 434 -2.93 14.99 5.72
N THR A 435 -2.28 16.15 5.72
CA THR A 435 -2.92 17.46 5.52
C THR A 435 -2.26 18.14 4.32
N ALA A 436 -2.94 18.09 3.16
CA ALA A 436 -2.34 18.54 1.91
C ALA A 436 -2.12 20.06 1.84
N ASN A 437 -3.01 20.87 2.42
CA ASN A 437 -2.96 22.34 2.35
C ASN A 437 -2.80 22.88 0.91
N SER A 438 -3.40 22.21 -0.07
CA SER A 438 -3.26 22.49 -1.49
C SER A 438 -4.60 22.55 -2.21
N SER A 439 -4.63 23.11 -3.42
CA SER A 439 -5.84 23.13 -4.27
C SER A 439 -6.11 21.81 -5.00
N GLY A 440 -5.15 20.89 -5.00
CA GLY A 440 -5.21 19.61 -5.70
C GLY A 440 -6.03 18.54 -5.00
N TYR A 441 -5.82 17.28 -5.40
CA TYR A 441 -6.45 16.10 -4.83
C TYR A 441 -5.58 15.46 -3.74
N GLY A 442 -6.20 14.72 -2.85
CA GLY A 442 -5.48 13.78 -1.97
C GLY A 442 -4.75 12.71 -2.78
N VAL A 443 -5.44 12.07 -3.73
CA VAL A 443 -4.84 11.13 -4.70
C VAL A 443 -5.31 11.51 -6.11
N TRP A 444 -4.40 11.95 -6.96
CA TRP A 444 -4.70 12.29 -8.35
C TRP A 444 -4.32 11.17 -9.31
N VAL A 445 -5.25 10.81 -10.21
CA VAL A 445 -5.05 9.81 -11.24
C VAL A 445 -5.17 10.48 -12.62
N HIS A 446 -4.07 10.52 -13.37
CA HIS A 446 -4.01 11.20 -14.67
C HIS A 446 -4.94 10.57 -15.72
N ASP A 447 -4.96 9.26 -15.85
CA ASP A 447 -5.81 8.53 -16.80
C ASP A 447 -6.60 7.43 -16.10
N LYS A 448 -7.91 7.62 -16.04
CA LYS A 448 -8.87 6.71 -15.37
C LYS A 448 -8.94 5.31 -15.98
N ASN A 449 -8.39 5.09 -17.17
CA ASN A 449 -8.40 3.79 -17.86
C ASN A 449 -7.19 2.91 -17.50
N ARG A 450 -6.31 3.37 -16.60
CA ARG A 450 -5.07 2.67 -16.22
C ARG A 450 -5.22 1.67 -15.08
N ARG A 451 -6.44 1.34 -14.66
CA ARG A 451 -6.75 0.40 -13.57
C ARG A 451 -6.08 0.76 -12.24
N VAL A 452 -5.81 2.06 -12.03
CA VAL A 452 -5.30 2.56 -10.76
C VAL A 452 -6.39 2.42 -9.70
N LYS A 453 -6.06 1.83 -8.57
CA LYS A 453 -6.97 1.66 -7.45
C LYS A 453 -6.66 2.71 -6.38
N VAL A 454 -7.68 3.46 -6.00
CA VAL A 454 -7.62 4.39 -4.86
C VAL A 454 -8.62 3.94 -3.83
N ALA A 455 -8.16 3.64 -2.64
CA ALA A 455 -9.05 3.26 -1.57
C ALA A 455 -9.64 4.46 -0.84
N CYS A 456 -10.86 4.31 -0.35
CA CYS A 456 -11.55 5.36 0.41
C CYS A 456 -10.97 5.54 1.83
N ASP A 457 -10.12 4.61 2.30
CA ASP A 457 -9.42 4.68 3.58
C ASP A 457 -8.17 5.60 3.57
N ASN A 458 -7.86 6.24 2.44
CA ASN A 458 -6.91 7.36 2.45
C ASN A 458 -7.57 8.56 3.16
N ASP A 459 -6.98 9.03 4.25
CA ASP A 459 -7.46 10.19 5.03
C ASP A 459 -6.57 11.41 4.75
N ILE A 460 -6.84 12.09 3.64
CA ILE A 460 -6.10 13.29 3.21
C ILE A 460 -7.01 14.52 3.34
N THR A 461 -6.72 15.33 4.35
CA THR A 461 -7.46 16.55 4.64
C THR A 461 -6.90 17.77 3.90
N SER A 462 -7.68 18.87 3.84
CA SER A 462 -7.27 20.14 3.21
C SER A 462 -6.79 20.02 1.76
N SER A 463 -7.33 19.04 1.01
CA SER A 463 -7.19 18.93 -0.44
C SER A 463 -8.37 19.63 -1.11
N GLY A 464 -8.11 20.74 -1.81
CA GLY A 464 -9.16 21.64 -2.33
C GLY A 464 -10.07 20.99 -3.38
N SER A 465 -9.59 19.98 -4.09
CA SER A 465 -10.34 19.21 -5.09
C SER A 465 -10.96 17.91 -4.55
N GLY A 466 -10.78 17.60 -3.25
CA GLY A 466 -11.30 16.41 -2.59
C GLY A 466 -10.30 15.24 -2.57
N LEU A 467 -10.75 14.06 -2.11
CA LEU A 467 -9.86 12.92 -1.92
C LEU A 467 -9.27 12.43 -3.24
N THR A 468 -10.08 12.23 -4.27
CA THR A 468 -9.60 11.71 -5.56
C THR A 468 -10.51 12.11 -6.72
N ASN A 469 -9.99 12.07 -7.95
CA ASN A 469 -10.72 12.31 -9.20
C ASN A 469 -11.24 11.03 -9.88
N VAL A 470 -11.07 9.89 -9.25
CA VAL A 470 -11.63 8.58 -9.66
C VAL A 470 -12.56 8.07 -8.57
N PHE A 471 -13.31 7.00 -8.87
CA PHE A 471 -14.08 6.31 -7.85
C PHE A 471 -13.12 5.64 -6.86
N CYS A 472 -13.24 5.96 -5.56
CA CYS A 472 -12.49 5.24 -4.55
C CYS A 472 -13.20 3.92 -4.20
N SER A 473 -12.44 2.84 -4.09
CA SER A 473 -12.95 1.54 -3.60
C SER A 473 -12.91 1.51 -2.07
N PRO A 474 -13.88 0.85 -1.44
CA PRO A 474 -13.85 0.61 0.00
C PRO A 474 -12.62 -0.16 0.43
#